data_47b00b25ffe37d6d38583ef0d49c54a5
#
_entry.id   47b00b25ffe37d6d38583ef0d49c54a5
#
_cell.length_a   1.000
_cell.length_b   1.000
_cell.length_c   1.000
_cell.angle_alpha   90.00
_cell.angle_beta   90.00
_cell.angle_gamma   90.00
#
_symmetry.space_group_name_H-M   'P 1'
#
loop_
_entity.id
_entity.type
_entity.pdbx_description
1 polymer ?
#
loop_
_entity_poly.entity_id
_entity_poly.type
_entity_poly.pdbx_seq_one_letter_code
_entity_poly.pdbx_strand_id
1 'polypeptide(L)'
;MADFETTVYNDQTFTEVWAYAWCRLGAENVTIGDNIYDFFNDMINQAFDKNIIVFFHNLKFDGSFLLNFMLSQDTFKQATYQDRHGDWHFKKSDELKNGEFSYMISDMGQWYDIALKWHGHLITFRDSLKLLPFSVAKIGKDFSTKHQKTSIEYTGERHAGGVITDEERQYIANDVLVMSEALQIFFKLAENKPTIGSCCMHDYRKMTKKEDWEADFPDMYDEPIDPKAFDAENADQYIRRSYKGGWVYVVEGKENKIFTKGVTADVNSLYPSMMSSQSGNFYPVGVPRFYKGDTISKQYLDKTKYYYFVRIRTRFYLKQGKLPFIVINGSWRYPSRTPLKSSDVLDENGEYCEYIRTESGEIEDTSVVLTLTCTDWELLQEHYNLIDCQILDYCVFKAKIGIFDTYIDKYSKIKKESKGAKRQVAKLFLNNLYGKMAQSTNSSFKIARLSDGVLKFTTQKANDRKPMYIPIGSAITSYSRAFTIRAAQKNFHGVGERGFIYADTDSIHCDLPPAEVQGIEIHPVDFCCWKLENYWDKAIFVRAKTYIEHTTHEDGEKVNPYYLIKCAGMSKGAKENFNNMLISGEASLTDFKVGLEVDGKLLPKQIKGGTLLVETTFKIHPKK
;
A
#
# COMPACT_ATOMS: atom_id res chain seq x y z
N MET A 1 22.33 7.12 10.35
CA MET A 1 21.67 7.60 9.11
C MET A 1 22.73 7.84 8.07
N ALA A 2 22.52 7.39 6.85
CA ALA A 2 23.45 7.57 5.73
C ALA A 2 22.70 7.92 4.45
N ASP A 3 23.40 8.53 3.49
CA ASP A 3 22.91 8.92 2.16
C ASP A 3 24.06 8.96 1.16
N PHE A 4 23.76 8.70 -0.13
CA PHE A 4 24.72 8.69 -1.23
C PHE A 4 24.36 9.76 -2.26
N GLU A 5 25.39 10.45 -2.75
CA GLU A 5 25.34 11.24 -3.98
C GLU A 5 26.01 10.47 -5.10
N THR A 6 25.37 10.45 -6.26
CA THR A 6 25.78 9.60 -7.37
C THR A 6 26.01 10.40 -8.64
N THR A 7 26.89 9.93 -9.51
CA THR A 7 27.21 10.59 -10.76
C THR A 7 26.00 10.69 -11.68
N VAL A 8 25.73 11.88 -12.21
CA VAL A 8 24.69 12.15 -13.21
C VAL A 8 25.26 13.06 -14.30
N TYR A 9 25.31 12.55 -15.53
CA TYR A 9 25.69 13.29 -16.73
C TYR A 9 25.02 12.71 -17.98
N ASN A 10 25.08 13.41 -19.10
CA ASN A 10 24.43 12.98 -20.33
C ASN A 10 25.09 11.72 -20.90
N ASP A 11 24.26 10.81 -21.46
CA ASP A 11 24.67 9.57 -22.14
C ASP A 11 25.56 8.65 -21.32
N GLN A 12 25.49 8.71 -19.98
CA GLN A 12 26.29 7.88 -19.11
C GLN A 12 25.90 6.38 -19.19
N THR A 13 26.92 5.53 -19.22
CA THR A 13 26.80 4.07 -19.20
C THR A 13 27.25 3.44 -17.88
N PHE A 14 27.84 4.28 -17.01
CA PHE A 14 28.38 3.91 -15.71
C PHE A 14 27.94 4.96 -14.67
N THR A 15 27.70 4.54 -13.44
CA THR A 15 27.43 5.43 -12.31
C THR A 15 28.19 4.96 -11.08
N GLU A 16 28.54 5.88 -10.20
CA GLU A 16 29.25 5.61 -8.96
C GLU A 16 28.81 6.57 -7.86
N VAL A 17 29.12 6.21 -6.62
CA VAL A 17 28.99 7.11 -5.47
C VAL A 17 30.21 8.05 -5.48
N TRP A 18 29.97 9.34 -5.72
CA TRP A 18 31.01 10.38 -5.68
C TRP A 18 31.06 11.09 -4.35
N ALA A 19 29.97 11.01 -3.54
CA ALA A 19 29.98 11.46 -2.16
C ALA A 19 29.04 10.62 -1.31
N TYR A 20 29.38 10.48 -0.05
CA TYR A 20 28.50 9.90 0.97
C TYR A 20 28.53 10.76 2.22
N ALA A 21 27.45 10.71 2.97
CA ALA A 21 27.40 11.25 4.32
C ALA A 21 26.80 10.22 5.29
N TRP A 22 27.25 10.23 6.52
CA TRP A 22 26.60 9.49 7.61
C TRP A 22 26.76 10.19 8.94
N CYS A 23 25.79 9.98 9.84
CA CYS A 23 25.88 10.40 11.24
C CYS A 23 25.22 9.37 12.16
N ARG A 24 25.61 9.37 13.44
CA ARG A 24 24.86 8.65 14.48
C ARG A 24 23.54 9.35 14.74
N LEU A 25 22.48 8.59 15.04
CA LEU A 25 21.18 9.19 15.34
C LEU A 25 21.29 10.17 16.50
N GLY A 26 20.84 11.41 16.24
CA GLY A 26 20.88 12.51 17.20
C GLY A 26 22.24 13.19 17.38
N ALA A 27 23.28 12.78 16.64
CA ALA A 27 24.54 13.50 16.60
C ALA A 27 24.50 14.64 15.58
N GLU A 28 25.20 15.75 15.88
CA GLU A 28 25.36 16.88 14.95
C GLU A 28 26.54 16.69 14.01
N ASN A 29 27.51 15.84 14.39
CA ASN A 29 28.70 15.58 13.58
C ASN A 29 28.36 14.62 12.44
N VAL A 30 28.59 15.05 11.21
CA VAL A 30 28.42 14.28 9.98
C VAL A 30 29.78 13.95 9.39
N THR A 31 30.02 12.67 9.10
CA THR A 31 31.17 12.22 8.32
C THR A 31 30.80 12.26 6.85
N ILE A 32 31.66 12.84 6.03
CA ILE A 32 31.48 12.92 4.57
C ILE A 32 32.77 12.41 3.91
N GLY A 33 32.59 11.52 2.95
CA GLY A 33 33.67 11.00 2.10
C GLY A 33 33.25 10.99 0.63
N ASP A 34 34.15 10.61 -0.25
CA ASP A 34 34.09 10.81 -1.70
C ASP A 34 34.00 9.52 -2.52
N ASN A 35 33.85 8.37 -1.85
CA ASN A 35 33.74 7.08 -2.54
C ASN A 35 33.10 5.98 -1.67
N ILE A 36 32.60 4.93 -2.30
CA ILE A 36 31.91 3.82 -1.63
C ILE A 36 32.85 2.92 -0.80
N TYR A 37 34.14 2.82 -1.13
CA TYR A 37 35.11 2.01 -0.38
C TYR A 37 35.30 2.58 1.01
N ASP A 38 35.48 3.88 1.12
CA ASP A 38 35.64 4.56 2.41
C ASP A 38 34.37 4.48 3.25
N PHE A 39 33.19 4.57 2.60
CA PHE A 39 31.92 4.31 3.30
C PHE A 39 31.89 2.92 3.94
N PHE A 40 32.25 1.85 3.21
CA PHE A 40 32.29 0.51 3.79
C PHE A 40 33.32 0.38 4.92
N ASN A 41 34.51 0.99 4.79
CA ASN A 41 35.51 1.05 5.83
C ASN A 41 34.97 1.76 7.09
N ASP A 42 34.26 2.86 6.94
CA ASP A 42 33.61 3.55 8.05
C ASP A 42 32.59 2.65 8.75
N MET A 43 31.72 1.98 8.00
CA MET A 43 30.70 1.08 8.57
C MET A 43 31.33 -0.12 9.29
N ILE A 44 32.39 -0.70 8.74
CA ILE A 44 33.16 -1.78 9.36
C ILE A 44 33.76 -1.29 10.68
N ASN A 45 34.38 -0.10 10.69
CA ASN A 45 34.94 0.51 11.90
C ASN A 45 33.88 0.80 12.95
N GLN A 46 32.68 1.28 12.55
CA GLN A 46 31.56 1.50 13.46
C GLN A 46 30.99 0.19 14.03
N ALA A 47 31.16 -0.92 13.33
CA ALA A 47 30.70 -2.25 13.74
C ALA A 47 31.77 -3.09 14.44
N PHE A 48 32.93 -2.52 14.78
CA PHE A 48 34.09 -3.27 15.29
C PHE A 48 33.78 -4.11 16.53
N ASP A 49 32.98 -3.56 17.46
CA ASP A 49 32.65 -4.17 18.75
C ASP A 49 31.14 -4.42 18.97
N LYS A 50 30.29 -4.17 17.98
CA LYS A 50 28.84 -4.25 18.11
C LYS A 50 28.12 -4.37 16.78
N ASN A 51 26.88 -4.89 16.83
CA ASN A 51 25.97 -4.80 15.71
C ASN A 51 25.51 -3.36 15.50
N ILE A 52 25.41 -2.93 14.23
CA ILE A 52 24.91 -1.60 13.88
C ILE A 52 23.76 -1.70 12.87
N ILE A 53 22.87 -0.71 12.91
CA ILE A 53 21.83 -0.50 11.90
C ILE A 53 22.10 0.85 11.26
N VAL A 54 22.22 0.84 9.94
CA VAL A 54 22.44 2.03 9.11
C VAL A 54 21.17 2.28 8.29
N PHE A 55 20.50 3.38 8.52
CA PHE A 55 19.30 3.72 7.77
C PHE A 55 19.63 4.53 6.53
N PHE A 56 19.00 4.19 5.42
CA PHE A 56 18.89 5.00 4.20
C PHE A 56 17.43 5.40 4.00
N HIS A 57 17.17 6.52 3.33
CA HIS A 57 15.80 6.90 3.01
C HIS A 57 15.49 6.62 1.55
N ASN A 58 14.76 5.54 1.27
CA ASN A 58 14.58 4.90 -0.03
C ASN A 58 15.76 4.01 -0.44
N LEU A 59 16.09 3.05 0.42
CA LEU A 59 17.17 2.06 0.21
C LEU A 59 17.16 1.41 -1.19
N LYS A 60 16.04 1.43 -1.90
CA LYS A 60 15.96 0.91 -3.27
C LYS A 60 16.96 1.59 -4.21
N PHE A 61 17.25 2.87 -4.00
CA PHE A 61 18.24 3.61 -4.79
C PHE A 61 19.66 3.31 -4.28
N ASP A 62 19.98 3.71 -3.05
CA ASP A 62 21.31 3.56 -2.45
C ASP A 62 21.74 2.11 -2.31
N GLY A 63 20.82 1.24 -1.96
CA GLY A 63 21.04 -0.20 -1.84
C GLY A 63 21.50 -0.86 -3.14
N SER A 64 21.17 -0.29 -4.31
CA SER A 64 21.68 -0.79 -5.58
C SER A 64 23.20 -0.61 -5.71
N PHE A 65 23.74 0.48 -5.20
CA PHE A 65 25.19 0.71 -5.14
C PHE A 65 25.86 -0.20 -4.12
N LEU A 66 25.23 -0.40 -2.94
CA LEU A 66 25.71 -1.34 -1.94
C LEU A 66 25.78 -2.77 -2.49
N LEU A 67 24.72 -3.25 -3.13
CA LEU A 67 24.70 -4.60 -3.72
C LEU A 67 25.67 -4.74 -4.90
N ASN A 68 25.75 -3.72 -5.76
CA ASN A 68 26.70 -3.72 -6.88
C ASN A 68 28.13 -3.83 -6.34
N PHE A 69 28.48 -3.01 -5.35
CA PHE A 69 29.79 -3.05 -4.71
C PHE A 69 30.08 -4.43 -4.09
N MET A 70 29.21 -4.95 -3.23
CA MET A 70 29.45 -6.23 -2.57
C MET A 70 29.53 -7.40 -3.55
N LEU A 71 28.72 -7.41 -4.61
CA LEU A 71 28.78 -8.46 -5.64
C LEU A 71 29.98 -8.34 -6.57
N SER A 72 30.65 -7.18 -6.63
CA SER A 72 31.86 -6.96 -7.43
C SER A 72 33.15 -7.27 -6.69
N GLN A 73 33.11 -7.49 -5.37
CA GLN A 73 34.28 -7.74 -4.53
C GLN A 73 34.33 -9.20 -4.09
N ASP A 74 35.47 -9.86 -4.26
CA ASP A 74 35.70 -11.25 -3.83
C ASP A 74 35.61 -11.42 -2.30
N THR A 75 35.76 -10.33 -1.56
CA THR A 75 35.72 -10.31 -0.10
C THR A 75 34.31 -10.58 0.45
N PHE A 76 33.27 -10.29 -0.31
CA PHE A 76 31.88 -10.47 0.10
C PHE A 76 31.22 -11.62 -0.65
N LYS A 77 30.40 -12.39 0.06
CA LYS A 77 29.68 -13.54 -0.49
C LYS A 77 28.19 -13.45 -0.23
N GLN A 78 27.41 -13.51 -1.29
CA GLN A 78 25.95 -13.62 -1.19
C GLN A 78 25.57 -14.95 -0.54
N ALA A 79 24.89 -14.90 0.60
CA ALA A 79 24.58 -16.07 1.41
C ALA A 79 23.28 -16.75 0.97
N THR A 80 23.29 -17.36 -0.20
CA THR A 80 22.18 -18.17 -0.73
C THR A 80 22.48 -19.65 -0.63
N TYR A 81 21.43 -20.46 -0.49
CA TYR A 81 21.50 -21.91 -0.57
C TYR A 81 20.28 -22.47 -1.32
N GLN A 82 20.39 -23.69 -1.82
CA GLN A 82 19.25 -24.44 -2.36
C GLN A 82 18.74 -25.41 -1.30
N ASP A 83 17.43 -25.48 -1.16
CA ASP A 83 16.81 -26.50 -0.35
C ASP A 83 16.76 -27.87 -1.08
N ARG A 84 16.19 -28.88 -0.42
CA ARG A 84 16.04 -30.23 -0.98
C ARG A 84 15.14 -30.32 -2.23
N HIS A 85 14.36 -29.27 -2.51
CA HIS A 85 13.49 -29.18 -3.68
C HIS A 85 14.14 -28.38 -4.82
N GLY A 86 15.34 -27.84 -4.60
CA GLY A 86 16.07 -27.01 -5.56
C GLY A 86 15.70 -25.53 -5.51
N ASP A 87 14.86 -25.10 -4.57
CA ASP A 87 14.48 -23.71 -4.40
C ASP A 87 15.58 -22.92 -3.71
N TRP A 88 15.81 -21.70 -4.20
CA TRP A 88 16.81 -20.80 -3.63
C TRP A 88 16.26 -20.04 -2.42
N HIS A 89 17.07 -19.95 -1.37
CA HIS A 89 16.78 -19.21 -0.15
C HIS A 89 17.99 -18.37 0.27
N PHE A 90 17.74 -17.31 1.04
CA PHE A 90 18.78 -16.62 1.79
C PHE A 90 18.95 -17.24 3.17
N LYS A 91 20.21 -17.29 3.65
CA LYS A 91 20.46 -17.53 5.07
C LYS A 91 19.86 -16.41 5.90
N LYS A 92 19.39 -16.72 7.08
CA LYS A 92 18.97 -15.71 8.07
C LYS A 92 20.18 -14.92 8.56
N SER A 93 19.95 -13.70 9.03
CA SER A 93 21.04 -12.81 9.46
C SER A 93 21.88 -13.36 10.62
N ASP A 94 21.31 -14.20 11.47
CA ASP A 94 22.00 -14.90 12.57
C ASP A 94 22.83 -16.12 12.09
N GLU A 95 22.54 -16.65 10.89
CA GLU A 95 23.26 -17.77 10.27
C GLU A 95 24.43 -17.31 9.36
N LEU A 96 24.56 -15.99 9.13
CA LEU A 96 25.61 -15.45 8.28
C LEU A 96 27.00 -15.69 8.88
N LYS A 97 27.94 -16.09 8.03
CA LYS A 97 29.36 -16.17 8.35
C LYS A 97 30.08 -14.86 8.00
N ASN A 98 31.30 -14.70 8.49
CA ASN A 98 32.12 -13.52 8.24
C ASN A 98 32.33 -13.30 6.73
N GLY A 99 32.05 -12.09 6.24
CA GLY A 99 32.05 -11.74 4.80
C GLY A 99 30.78 -12.14 4.04
N GLU A 100 29.85 -12.89 4.67
CA GLU A 100 28.58 -13.22 4.03
C GLU A 100 27.54 -12.10 4.22
N PHE A 101 26.72 -11.91 3.17
CA PHE A 101 25.59 -10.97 3.21
C PHE A 101 24.30 -11.58 2.65
N SER A 102 23.19 -11.12 3.17
CA SER A 102 21.83 -11.41 2.70
C SER A 102 21.01 -10.14 2.62
N TYR A 103 19.88 -10.18 1.95
CA TYR A 103 18.97 -9.01 1.85
C TYR A 103 17.54 -9.45 1.60
N MET A 104 16.61 -8.52 1.84
CA MET A 104 15.20 -8.71 1.57
C MET A 104 14.70 -7.69 0.55
N ILE A 105 14.46 -8.18 -0.68
CA ILE A 105 13.79 -7.44 -1.76
C ILE A 105 12.60 -8.29 -2.18
N SER A 106 11.36 -7.78 -2.00
CA SER A 106 10.17 -8.53 -2.38
C SER A 106 10.06 -8.73 -3.90
N ASP A 107 9.23 -9.66 -4.32
CA ASP A 107 8.83 -9.88 -5.72
C ASP A 107 8.34 -8.59 -6.41
N MET A 108 7.62 -7.74 -5.67
CA MET A 108 7.17 -6.41 -6.11
C MET A 108 8.28 -5.35 -6.14
N GLY A 109 9.53 -5.72 -5.84
CA GLY A 109 10.67 -4.80 -5.84
C GLY A 109 10.70 -3.80 -4.69
N GLN A 110 10.10 -4.15 -3.54
CA GLN A 110 10.23 -3.39 -2.31
C GLN A 110 11.48 -3.83 -1.56
N TRP A 111 12.36 -2.90 -1.24
CA TRP A 111 13.57 -3.14 -0.48
C TRP A 111 13.31 -2.93 1.01
N TYR A 112 13.82 -3.79 1.86
CA TYR A 112 13.65 -3.73 3.31
C TYR A 112 14.97 -3.57 4.05
N ASP A 113 15.92 -4.47 3.81
CA ASP A 113 17.24 -4.45 4.42
C ASP A 113 18.27 -5.20 3.58
N ILE A 114 19.55 -4.95 3.91
CA ILE A 114 20.73 -5.69 3.51
C ILE A 114 21.53 -5.94 4.78
N ALA A 115 21.87 -7.19 5.09
CA ALA A 115 22.63 -7.60 6.26
C ALA A 115 23.98 -8.16 5.86
N LEU A 116 25.06 -7.62 6.38
CA LEU A 116 26.45 -8.07 6.19
C LEU A 116 27.01 -8.50 7.54
N LYS A 117 27.60 -9.70 7.60
CA LYS A 117 28.36 -10.17 8.76
C LYS A 117 29.83 -9.83 8.61
N TRP A 118 30.40 -9.09 9.56
CA TRP A 118 31.81 -8.70 9.53
C TRP A 118 32.42 -8.74 10.93
N HIS A 119 33.58 -9.38 11.07
CA HIS A 119 34.29 -9.57 12.35
C HIS A 119 33.39 -10.03 13.53
N GLY A 120 32.45 -10.91 13.24
CA GLY A 120 31.52 -11.42 14.25
C GLY A 120 30.30 -10.52 14.51
N HIS A 121 30.27 -9.33 13.97
CA HIS A 121 29.18 -8.36 14.14
C HIS A 121 28.33 -8.19 12.88
N LEU A 122 27.11 -7.72 13.03
CA LEU A 122 26.15 -7.52 11.96
C LEU A 122 26.04 -6.04 11.61
N ILE A 123 26.24 -5.72 10.33
CA ILE A 123 25.95 -4.42 9.74
C ILE A 123 24.64 -4.57 8.97
N THR A 124 23.56 -3.88 9.39
CA THR A 124 22.26 -3.95 8.71
C THR A 124 21.93 -2.60 8.10
N PHE A 125 21.92 -2.52 6.77
CA PHE A 125 21.41 -1.37 6.03
C PHE A 125 19.89 -1.51 5.91
N ARG A 126 19.12 -0.52 6.34
CA ARG A 126 17.66 -0.61 6.45
C ARG A 126 16.96 0.59 5.82
N ASP A 127 15.79 0.36 5.23
CA ASP A 127 15.00 1.42 4.59
C ASP A 127 14.15 2.19 5.60
N SER A 128 14.49 3.45 5.89
CA SER A 128 13.69 4.33 6.75
C SER A 128 12.37 4.77 6.11
N LEU A 129 12.23 4.69 4.78
CA LEU A 129 10.95 4.94 4.09
C LEU A 129 9.86 3.93 4.50
N LYS A 130 10.24 2.75 5.01
CA LYS A 130 9.31 1.75 5.57
C LYS A 130 8.76 2.14 6.94
N LEU A 131 9.39 3.09 7.62
CA LEU A 131 8.95 3.65 8.90
C LEU A 131 8.24 5.00 8.70
N LEU A 132 8.83 5.88 7.89
CA LEU A 132 8.36 7.23 7.57
C LEU A 132 8.15 7.37 6.05
N PRO A 133 6.97 7.01 5.52
CA PRO A 133 6.70 6.95 4.08
C PRO A 133 6.39 8.34 3.49
N PHE A 134 7.28 9.29 3.71
CA PHE A 134 7.17 10.68 3.23
C PHE A 134 8.50 11.12 2.63
N SER A 135 8.51 12.21 1.86
CA SER A 135 9.76 12.83 1.40
C SER A 135 10.53 13.46 2.57
N VAL A 136 11.86 13.55 2.45
CA VAL A 136 12.72 14.18 3.47
C VAL A 136 12.25 15.60 3.81
N ALA A 137 11.90 16.41 2.80
CA ALA A 137 11.38 17.77 2.99
C ALA A 137 10.08 17.78 3.83
N LYS A 138 9.15 16.85 3.55
CA LYS A 138 7.91 16.73 4.33
C LYS A 138 8.18 16.25 5.76
N ILE A 139 9.10 15.31 5.94
CA ILE A 139 9.52 14.81 7.25
C ILE A 139 10.11 15.95 8.06
N GLY A 140 11.04 16.74 7.50
CA GLY A 140 11.64 17.89 8.17
C GLY A 140 10.58 18.86 8.69
N LYS A 141 9.61 19.21 7.84
CA LYS A 141 8.50 20.11 8.20
C LYS A 141 7.59 19.50 9.28
N ASP A 142 7.10 18.27 9.06
CA ASP A 142 6.12 17.62 9.94
C ASP A 142 6.71 17.27 11.31
N PHE A 143 8.01 16.93 11.37
CA PHE A 143 8.72 16.60 12.61
C PHE A 143 9.37 17.83 13.25
N SER A 144 9.31 18.98 12.59
CA SER A 144 9.94 20.23 13.04
C SER A 144 11.43 20.02 13.41
N THR A 145 12.15 19.33 12.52
CA THR A 145 13.57 19.07 12.70
C THR A 145 14.37 20.37 12.67
N LYS A 146 15.48 20.44 13.40
CA LYS A 146 16.38 21.61 13.42
C LYS A 146 16.91 21.92 12.02
N HIS A 147 17.34 20.87 11.30
CA HIS A 147 17.77 20.98 9.91
C HIS A 147 16.57 20.75 8.97
N GLN A 148 16.62 21.37 7.79
CA GLN A 148 15.59 21.25 6.77
C GLN A 148 16.24 20.89 5.43
N LYS A 149 15.52 20.14 4.57
CA LYS A 149 16.04 19.81 3.24
C LYS A 149 16.20 21.10 2.44
N THR A 150 17.38 21.25 1.87
CA THR A 150 17.74 22.33 0.92
C THR A 150 17.73 21.78 -0.51
N SER A 151 18.03 22.59 -1.49
CA SER A 151 18.25 22.22 -2.89
C SER A 151 19.59 22.73 -3.35
N ILE A 152 20.25 21.99 -4.22
CA ILE A 152 21.49 22.39 -4.87
C ILE A 152 21.39 22.08 -6.37
N GLU A 153 22.00 22.93 -7.19
CA GLU A 153 22.20 22.65 -8.61
C GLU A 153 23.67 22.27 -8.80
N TYR A 154 23.92 21.03 -9.16
CA TYR A 154 25.26 20.56 -9.45
C TYR A 154 25.75 21.11 -10.80
N THR A 155 26.87 21.79 -10.78
CA THR A 155 27.54 22.30 -12.00
C THR A 155 28.66 21.35 -12.41
N GLY A 156 28.54 20.76 -13.61
CA GLY A 156 29.54 19.82 -14.14
C GLY A 156 29.42 18.41 -13.60
N GLU A 157 30.27 17.53 -14.12
CA GLU A 157 30.31 16.12 -13.75
C GLU A 157 31.00 15.92 -12.39
N ARG A 158 30.54 14.89 -11.64
CA ARG A 158 31.11 14.49 -10.36
C ARG A 158 31.54 13.04 -10.43
N HIS A 159 32.73 12.75 -9.92
CA HIS A 159 33.33 11.42 -9.88
C HIS A 159 33.89 11.08 -8.50
N ALA A 160 33.99 9.80 -8.17
CA ALA A 160 34.61 9.31 -6.95
C ALA A 160 36.07 9.82 -6.84
N GLY A 161 36.46 10.23 -5.63
CA GLY A 161 37.77 10.82 -5.36
C GLY A 161 37.89 12.30 -5.77
N GLY A 162 36.79 12.92 -6.22
CA GLY A 162 36.74 14.33 -6.58
C GLY A 162 36.63 15.26 -5.37
N VAL A 163 36.85 16.56 -5.60
CA VAL A 163 36.72 17.57 -4.55
C VAL A 163 35.23 17.83 -4.28
N ILE A 164 34.81 17.67 -3.03
CA ILE A 164 33.48 18.05 -2.56
C ILE A 164 33.55 19.48 -2.00
N THR A 165 32.81 20.40 -2.60
CA THR A 165 32.79 21.83 -2.17
C THR A 165 32.08 21.99 -0.81
N ASP A 166 32.29 23.10 -0.13
CA ASP A 166 31.64 23.39 1.16
C ASP A 166 30.12 23.47 1.03
N GLU A 167 29.59 23.97 -0.07
CA GLU A 167 28.15 24.02 -0.36
C GLU A 167 27.57 22.61 -0.53
N GLU A 168 28.24 21.75 -1.29
CA GLU A 168 27.86 20.34 -1.45
C GLU A 168 27.94 19.58 -0.11
N ARG A 169 28.98 19.80 0.68
CA ARG A 169 29.12 19.22 2.03
C ARG A 169 27.95 19.61 2.92
N GLN A 170 27.56 20.88 2.91
CA GLN A 170 26.45 21.35 3.71
C GLN A 170 25.10 20.75 3.24
N TYR A 171 24.89 20.67 1.92
CA TYR A 171 23.70 20.05 1.33
C TYR A 171 23.56 18.58 1.73
N ILE A 172 24.61 17.78 1.50
CA ILE A 172 24.63 16.34 1.79
C ILE A 172 24.48 16.10 3.30
N ALA A 173 25.14 16.92 4.15
CA ALA A 173 25.00 16.84 5.59
C ALA A 173 23.56 17.12 6.05
N ASN A 174 22.88 18.10 5.47
CA ASN A 174 21.51 18.44 5.83
C ASN A 174 20.54 17.27 5.58
N ASP A 175 20.66 16.55 4.48
CA ASP A 175 19.78 15.42 4.16
C ASP A 175 19.89 14.31 5.21
N VAL A 176 21.10 14.00 5.64
CA VAL A 176 21.35 13.00 6.70
C VAL A 176 20.89 13.50 8.07
N LEU A 177 21.11 14.77 8.41
CA LEU A 177 20.72 15.35 9.70
C LEU A 177 19.21 15.43 9.86
N VAL A 178 18.46 15.87 8.84
CA VAL A 178 16.98 15.90 8.86
C VAL A 178 16.44 14.51 9.21
N MET A 179 16.92 13.48 8.54
CA MET A 179 16.45 12.11 8.77
C MET A 179 16.93 11.53 10.09
N SER A 180 18.14 11.86 10.53
CA SER A 180 18.69 11.46 11.84
C SER A 180 17.83 12.00 12.98
N GLU A 181 17.50 13.28 12.95
CA GLU A 181 16.65 13.95 13.94
C GLU A 181 15.24 13.35 13.95
N ALA A 182 14.65 13.15 12.76
CA ALA A 182 13.32 12.59 12.62
C ALA A 182 13.24 11.15 13.14
N LEU A 183 14.21 10.30 12.81
CA LEU A 183 14.27 8.92 13.32
C LEU A 183 14.51 8.87 14.84
N GLN A 184 15.32 9.79 15.38
CA GLN A 184 15.49 9.89 16.83
C GLN A 184 14.17 10.23 17.52
N ILE A 185 13.40 11.16 16.98
CA ILE A 185 12.06 11.48 17.49
C ILE A 185 11.12 10.28 17.33
N PHE A 186 11.14 9.61 16.17
CA PHE A 186 10.31 8.44 15.90
C PHE A 186 10.59 7.31 16.91
N PHE A 187 11.84 6.97 17.19
CA PHE A 187 12.20 5.88 18.10
C PHE A 187 11.97 6.20 19.60
N LYS A 188 11.71 7.46 19.95
CA LYS A 188 11.14 7.82 21.26
C LYS A 188 9.65 7.50 21.37
N LEU A 189 8.96 7.39 20.25
CA LEU A 189 7.51 7.19 20.17
C LEU A 189 7.12 5.76 19.75
N ALA A 190 8.03 5.03 19.11
CA ALA A 190 7.80 3.71 18.53
C ALA A 190 9.01 2.79 18.66
N GLU A 191 8.77 1.49 18.70
CA GLU A 191 9.83 0.48 18.71
C GLU A 191 10.57 0.41 17.35
N ASN A 192 11.85 0.06 17.40
CA ASN A 192 12.66 -0.14 16.19
C ASN A 192 12.33 -1.48 15.52
N LYS A 193 11.31 -1.49 14.69
CA LYS A 193 10.93 -2.64 13.84
C LYS A 193 11.21 -2.31 12.36
N PRO A 194 11.27 -3.33 11.47
CA PRO A 194 11.60 -3.11 10.06
C PRO A 194 10.59 -2.25 9.30
N THR A 195 9.33 -2.24 9.70
CA THR A 195 8.25 -1.50 9.01
C THR A 195 7.28 -0.88 10.02
N ILE A 196 6.61 0.18 9.61
CA ILE A 196 5.56 0.82 10.42
C ILE A 196 4.45 -0.17 10.81
N GLY A 197 4.01 -1.04 9.91
CA GLY A 197 3.02 -2.08 10.22
C GLY A 197 3.52 -3.06 11.29
N SER A 198 4.82 -3.36 11.32
CA SER A 198 5.42 -4.19 12.38
C SER A 198 5.50 -3.46 13.72
N CYS A 199 5.73 -2.14 13.71
CA CYS A 199 5.64 -1.30 14.91
C CYS A 199 4.21 -1.32 15.48
N CYS A 200 3.21 -1.11 14.62
CA CYS A 200 1.78 -1.12 15.00
C CYS A 200 1.37 -2.46 15.64
N MET A 201 1.71 -3.57 14.98
CA MET A 201 1.38 -4.91 15.45
C MET A 201 2.06 -5.24 16.79
N HIS A 202 3.33 -4.83 16.93
CA HIS A 202 4.07 -5.02 18.18
C HIS A 202 3.43 -4.28 19.35
N ASP A 203 3.02 -3.02 19.12
CA ASP A 203 2.38 -2.20 20.14
C ASP A 203 0.98 -2.72 20.51
N TYR A 204 0.17 -3.09 19.50
CA TYR A 204 -1.14 -3.71 19.73
C TYR A 204 -1.03 -5.01 20.53
N ARG A 205 -0.05 -5.86 20.18
CA ARG A 205 0.18 -7.11 20.91
C ARG A 205 0.61 -6.89 22.37
N LYS A 206 1.39 -5.83 22.64
CA LYS A 206 1.74 -5.45 24.02
C LYS A 206 0.54 -5.00 24.86
N MET A 207 -0.50 -4.45 24.23
CA MET A 207 -1.71 -3.99 24.90
C MET A 207 -2.72 -5.11 25.16
N THR A 208 -2.58 -6.24 24.46
CA THR A 208 -3.46 -7.40 24.59
C THR A 208 -2.80 -8.44 25.49
N LYS A 209 -3.53 -9.00 26.46
CA LYS A 209 -3.03 -10.11 27.26
C LYS A 209 -2.69 -11.31 26.37
N LYS A 210 -1.67 -12.06 26.74
CA LYS A 210 -1.20 -13.18 25.92
C LYS A 210 -2.30 -14.22 25.69
N GLU A 211 -3.04 -14.56 26.75
CA GLU A 211 -4.12 -15.53 26.71
C GLU A 211 -5.27 -15.07 25.80
N ASP A 212 -5.64 -13.79 25.87
CA ASP A 212 -6.66 -13.21 25.00
C ASP A 212 -6.19 -13.19 23.53
N TRP A 213 -4.92 -12.86 23.30
CA TRP A 213 -4.33 -12.89 21.96
C TRP A 213 -4.37 -14.28 21.34
N GLU A 214 -3.92 -15.29 22.07
CA GLU A 214 -3.87 -16.69 21.60
C GLU A 214 -5.28 -17.25 21.38
N ALA A 215 -6.25 -16.86 22.22
CA ALA A 215 -7.64 -17.27 22.07
C ALA A 215 -8.36 -16.57 20.91
N ASP A 216 -8.12 -15.27 20.71
CA ASP A 216 -8.83 -14.47 19.71
C ASP A 216 -8.20 -14.55 18.32
N PHE A 217 -6.87 -14.75 18.22
CA PHE A 217 -6.12 -14.76 16.96
C PHE A 217 -5.26 -16.02 16.79
N PRO A 218 -5.84 -17.23 16.80
CA PRO A 218 -5.11 -18.46 16.53
C PRO A 218 -4.60 -18.49 15.09
N ASP A 219 -3.66 -19.40 14.81
CA ASP A 219 -3.13 -19.58 13.47
C ASP A 219 -4.11 -20.35 12.57
N MET A 220 -4.70 -19.65 11.62
CA MET A 220 -5.66 -20.24 10.68
C MET A 220 -5.01 -21.11 9.60
N TYR A 221 -3.70 -20.97 9.38
CA TYR A 221 -2.96 -21.79 8.43
C TYR A 221 -2.69 -23.20 9.00
N ASP A 222 -2.49 -23.28 10.31
CA ASP A 222 -2.32 -24.55 11.02
C ASP A 222 -3.66 -25.25 11.35
N GLU A 223 -4.81 -24.64 10.99
CA GLU A 223 -6.13 -25.21 11.18
C GLU A 223 -6.58 -25.98 9.92
N PRO A 224 -6.38 -27.33 9.86
CA PRO A 224 -6.69 -28.11 8.67
C PRO A 224 -8.20 -28.29 8.50
N ILE A 225 -8.63 -28.30 7.25
CA ILE A 225 -10.00 -28.63 6.86
C ILE A 225 -9.99 -29.70 5.77
N ASP A 226 -11.14 -30.38 5.55
CA ASP A 226 -11.25 -31.39 4.49
C ASP A 226 -11.22 -30.71 3.10
N PRO A 227 -10.15 -30.90 2.28
CA PRO A 227 -10.03 -30.24 0.98
C PRO A 227 -11.11 -30.67 -0.02
N LYS A 228 -11.59 -31.92 0.08
CA LYS A 228 -12.67 -32.44 -0.78
C LYS A 228 -14.02 -31.82 -0.45
N ALA A 229 -14.21 -31.50 0.83
CA ALA A 229 -15.44 -30.87 1.29
C ALA A 229 -15.47 -29.36 1.03
N PHE A 230 -14.38 -28.65 1.30
CA PHE A 230 -14.36 -27.17 1.36
C PHE A 230 -13.47 -26.51 0.30
N ASP A 231 -12.87 -27.30 -0.59
CA ASP A 231 -12.00 -26.82 -1.66
C ASP A 231 -10.85 -25.92 -1.15
N ALA A 232 -10.32 -26.23 0.03
CA ALA A 232 -9.18 -25.57 0.64
C ALA A 232 -8.50 -26.50 1.65
N GLU A 233 -7.18 -26.43 1.79
CA GLU A 233 -6.41 -27.28 2.69
C GLU A 233 -6.49 -26.86 4.16
N ASN A 234 -6.72 -25.57 4.41
CA ASN A 234 -6.80 -24.99 5.74
C ASN A 234 -7.76 -23.79 5.79
N ALA A 235 -8.07 -23.36 7.01
CA ALA A 235 -9.01 -22.26 7.24
C ALA A 235 -8.52 -20.92 6.64
N ASP A 236 -7.20 -20.63 6.66
CA ASP A 236 -6.65 -19.42 6.05
C ASP A 236 -6.94 -19.37 4.55
N GLN A 237 -6.66 -20.44 3.82
CA GLN A 237 -6.90 -20.50 2.36
C GLN A 237 -8.38 -20.28 2.02
N TYR A 238 -9.28 -20.91 2.77
CA TYR A 238 -10.72 -20.74 2.58
C TYR A 238 -11.15 -19.28 2.78
N ILE A 239 -10.81 -18.69 3.92
CA ILE A 239 -11.24 -17.35 4.32
C ILE A 239 -10.55 -16.27 3.48
N ARG A 240 -9.29 -16.46 3.11
CA ARG A 240 -8.51 -15.52 2.32
C ARG A 240 -9.11 -15.21 0.95
N ARG A 241 -9.91 -16.11 0.38
CA ARG A 241 -10.68 -15.87 -0.86
C ARG A 241 -11.70 -14.74 -0.70
N SER A 242 -12.19 -14.49 0.53
CA SER A 242 -13.12 -13.39 0.83
C SER A 242 -12.42 -12.03 0.94
N TYR A 243 -11.08 -12.01 1.10
CA TYR A 243 -10.36 -10.76 1.29
C TYR A 243 -10.32 -9.93 0.00
N LYS A 244 -10.91 -8.76 0.07
CA LYS A 244 -10.90 -7.73 -0.99
C LYS A 244 -10.48 -6.40 -0.38
N GLY A 245 -9.83 -5.55 -1.17
CA GLY A 245 -9.45 -4.20 -0.77
C GLY A 245 -10.64 -3.23 -0.63
N GLY A 246 -10.34 -1.95 -0.56
CA GLY A 246 -11.32 -0.88 -0.59
C GLY A 246 -12.07 -0.82 -1.93
N TRP A 247 -13.27 -0.24 -1.91
CA TRP A 247 -14.08 -0.05 -3.11
C TRP A 247 -13.63 1.20 -3.86
N VAL A 248 -13.39 1.05 -5.17
CA VAL A 248 -13.04 2.15 -6.07
C VAL A 248 -13.90 2.02 -7.32
N TYR A 249 -14.67 3.07 -7.63
CA TYR A 249 -15.61 3.02 -8.73
C TYR A 249 -15.87 4.39 -9.34
N VAL A 250 -15.80 4.48 -10.67
CA VAL A 250 -16.35 5.60 -11.46
C VAL A 250 -17.67 5.13 -12.05
N VAL A 251 -18.70 5.93 -11.94
CA VAL A 251 -20.00 5.62 -12.55
C VAL A 251 -19.84 5.53 -14.07
N GLU A 252 -20.13 4.34 -14.63
CA GLU A 252 -20.07 4.11 -16.07
C GLU A 252 -20.99 5.07 -16.82
N GLY A 253 -20.41 5.74 -17.83
CA GLY A 253 -21.08 6.81 -18.57
C GLY A 253 -20.91 8.21 -17.99
N LYS A 254 -20.25 8.35 -16.80
CA LYS A 254 -19.78 9.64 -16.27
C LYS A 254 -18.27 9.83 -16.46
N GLU A 255 -17.55 8.82 -16.97
CA GLU A 255 -16.11 8.94 -17.24
C GLU A 255 -15.82 9.97 -18.33
N ASN A 256 -14.70 10.66 -18.19
CA ASN A 256 -14.20 11.68 -19.14
C ASN A 256 -15.15 12.87 -19.37
N LYS A 257 -16.19 13.02 -18.56
CA LYS A 257 -17.06 14.19 -18.58
C LYS A 257 -16.51 15.28 -17.67
N ILE A 258 -16.70 16.54 -18.08
CA ILE A 258 -16.40 17.70 -17.24
C ILE A 258 -17.60 17.98 -16.36
N PHE A 259 -17.35 18.05 -15.06
CA PHE A 259 -18.32 18.49 -14.05
C PHE A 259 -17.97 19.91 -13.62
N THR A 260 -18.96 20.76 -13.46
CA THR A 260 -18.79 22.21 -13.25
C THR A 260 -18.98 22.66 -11.80
N LYS A 261 -19.36 21.78 -10.90
CA LYS A 261 -19.51 22.05 -9.47
C LYS A 261 -19.71 20.76 -8.70
N GLY A 262 -19.03 20.66 -7.55
CA GLY A 262 -19.25 19.52 -6.69
C GLY A 262 -18.44 19.52 -5.41
N VAL A 263 -18.51 18.39 -4.72
CA VAL A 263 -17.88 18.19 -3.42
C VAL A 263 -17.28 16.79 -3.31
N THR A 264 -16.16 16.73 -2.61
CA THR A 264 -15.50 15.50 -2.18
C THR A 264 -15.69 15.36 -0.68
N ALA A 265 -16.35 14.28 -0.25
CA ALA A 265 -16.49 13.90 1.14
C ALA A 265 -15.60 12.70 1.45
N ASP A 266 -14.84 12.77 2.54
CA ASP A 266 -13.85 11.76 2.97
C ASP A 266 -14.17 11.29 4.39
N VAL A 267 -14.03 9.98 4.66
CA VAL A 267 -14.29 9.41 5.99
C VAL A 267 -13.12 9.66 6.92
N ASN A 268 -13.38 10.15 8.09
CA ASN A 268 -12.37 10.35 9.13
C ASN A 268 -11.69 9.04 9.53
N SER A 269 -10.55 8.70 8.89
CA SER A 269 -9.79 7.47 9.17
C SER A 269 -10.67 6.20 9.02
N LEU A 270 -11.13 5.89 7.82
CA LEU A 270 -12.10 4.83 7.54
C LEU A 270 -11.80 3.49 8.24
N TYR A 271 -10.61 2.92 8.05
CA TYR A 271 -10.29 1.63 8.67
C TYR A 271 -10.28 1.69 10.20
N PRO A 272 -9.62 2.65 10.86
CA PRO A 272 -9.73 2.86 12.30
C PRO A 272 -11.17 3.10 12.78
N SER A 273 -11.97 3.85 12.02
CA SER A 273 -13.40 4.05 12.30
C SER A 273 -14.14 2.73 12.37
N MET A 274 -13.92 1.85 11.38
CA MET A 274 -14.58 0.55 11.36
C MET A 274 -14.07 -0.38 12.48
N MET A 275 -12.80 -0.25 12.88
CA MET A 275 -12.19 -1.04 13.96
C MET A 275 -12.65 -0.61 15.36
N SER A 276 -13.05 0.63 15.55
CA SER A 276 -13.57 1.14 16.82
C SER A 276 -14.95 0.57 17.13
N SER A 277 -15.22 0.30 18.39
CA SER A 277 -16.57 -0.10 18.87
C SER A 277 -17.65 0.93 18.58
N GLN A 278 -17.28 2.20 18.35
CA GLN A 278 -18.21 3.26 17.94
C GLN A 278 -18.92 2.93 16.61
N SER A 279 -18.31 2.09 15.75
CA SER A 279 -18.96 1.62 14.52
C SER A 279 -20.09 0.63 14.75
N GLY A 280 -20.18 0.04 15.94
CA GLY A 280 -21.09 -1.07 16.23
C GLY A 280 -20.70 -2.41 15.59
N ASN A 281 -19.52 -2.50 14.96
CA ASN A 281 -19.06 -3.68 14.26
C ASN A 281 -18.54 -4.75 15.22
N PHE A 282 -18.96 -5.99 14.99
CA PHE A 282 -18.46 -7.17 15.67
C PHE A 282 -17.48 -7.91 14.75
N TYR A 283 -16.41 -8.44 15.33
CA TYR A 283 -15.31 -9.06 14.60
C TYR A 283 -15.15 -10.54 14.90
N PRO A 284 -14.81 -11.37 13.88
CA PRO A 284 -14.57 -12.80 14.07
C PRO A 284 -13.36 -13.04 14.96
N VAL A 285 -13.51 -13.93 15.96
CA VAL A 285 -12.41 -14.32 16.86
C VAL A 285 -12.41 -15.84 17.07
N GLY A 286 -11.22 -16.39 17.38
CA GLY A 286 -11.03 -17.81 17.65
C GLY A 286 -11.01 -18.68 16.40
N VAL A 287 -11.29 -19.97 16.57
CA VAL A 287 -11.31 -20.98 15.52
C VAL A 287 -12.72 -21.11 14.94
N PRO A 288 -12.88 -21.16 13.60
CA PRO A 288 -14.19 -21.32 12.98
C PRO A 288 -14.70 -22.76 13.05
N ARG A 289 -16.02 -22.90 12.94
CA ARG A 289 -16.68 -24.18 12.65
C ARG A 289 -17.18 -24.19 11.22
N PHE A 290 -16.86 -25.22 10.48
CA PHE A 290 -17.24 -25.40 9.08
C PHE A 290 -18.50 -26.22 8.95
N TYR A 291 -19.36 -25.83 8.01
CA TYR A 291 -20.65 -26.49 7.75
C TYR A 291 -20.87 -26.63 6.25
N LYS A 292 -21.40 -27.78 5.87
CA LYS A 292 -22.02 -28.03 4.57
C LYS A 292 -23.52 -27.77 4.65
N GLY A 293 -24.10 -27.31 3.58
CA GLY A 293 -25.55 -27.11 3.49
C GLY A 293 -25.90 -25.93 2.59
N ASP A 294 -27.14 -25.86 2.18
CA ASP A 294 -27.71 -24.87 1.27
C ASP A 294 -28.29 -23.66 2.00
N THR A 295 -28.29 -23.67 3.31
CA THR A 295 -28.81 -22.59 4.15
C THR A 295 -27.94 -22.34 5.37
N ILE A 296 -27.78 -21.08 5.74
CA ILE A 296 -27.12 -20.69 6.99
C ILE A 296 -28.13 -20.80 8.13
N SER A 297 -27.79 -21.55 9.16
CA SER A 297 -28.66 -21.74 10.33
C SER A 297 -29.03 -20.38 10.96
N LYS A 298 -30.31 -20.18 11.27
CA LYS A 298 -30.85 -18.92 11.81
C LYS A 298 -30.11 -18.42 13.05
N GLN A 299 -29.62 -19.32 13.90
CA GLN A 299 -28.87 -18.95 15.10
C GLN A 299 -27.60 -18.17 14.77
N TYR A 300 -26.96 -18.41 13.60
CA TYR A 300 -25.71 -17.76 13.19
C TYR A 300 -25.92 -16.41 12.50
N LEU A 301 -27.17 -16.00 12.30
CA LEU A 301 -27.51 -14.67 11.75
C LEU A 301 -27.44 -13.57 12.82
N ASP A 302 -27.33 -13.91 14.10
CA ASP A 302 -27.13 -12.95 15.19
C ASP A 302 -25.67 -12.43 15.18
N LYS A 303 -25.46 -11.29 14.53
CA LYS A 303 -24.16 -10.66 14.35
C LYS A 303 -23.51 -10.21 15.66
N THR A 304 -24.25 -10.08 16.73
CA THR A 304 -23.69 -9.74 18.05
C THR A 304 -22.98 -10.92 18.70
N LYS A 305 -23.25 -12.15 18.23
CA LYS A 305 -22.68 -13.38 18.75
C LYS A 305 -21.79 -14.11 17.75
N TYR A 306 -22.11 -14.00 16.46
CA TYR A 306 -21.48 -14.78 15.41
C TYR A 306 -21.09 -13.92 14.22
N TYR A 307 -19.97 -14.29 13.60
CA TYR A 307 -19.51 -13.78 12.31
C TYR A 307 -19.29 -14.97 11.39
N TYR A 308 -19.81 -14.94 10.15
CA TYR A 308 -19.65 -16.05 9.23
C TYR A 308 -19.06 -15.61 7.89
N PHE A 309 -18.45 -16.59 7.24
CA PHE A 309 -18.04 -16.53 5.85
C PHE A 309 -18.83 -17.57 5.08
N VAL A 310 -19.31 -17.22 3.90
CA VAL A 310 -20.13 -18.10 3.06
C VAL A 310 -19.52 -18.24 1.68
N ARG A 311 -19.48 -19.47 1.16
CA ARG A 311 -19.10 -19.76 -0.21
C ARG A 311 -20.34 -20.12 -1.01
N ILE A 312 -20.57 -19.37 -2.08
CA ILE A 312 -21.75 -19.51 -2.94
C ILE A 312 -21.34 -19.78 -4.37
N ARG A 313 -22.21 -20.40 -5.15
CA ARG A 313 -22.18 -20.43 -6.61
C ARG A 313 -23.42 -19.74 -7.13
N THR A 314 -23.27 -18.78 -8.05
CA THR A 314 -24.38 -18.01 -8.59
C THR A 314 -24.01 -17.33 -9.90
N ARG A 315 -24.98 -17.09 -10.77
CA ARG A 315 -24.95 -16.00 -11.73
C ARG A 315 -25.56 -14.76 -11.07
N PHE A 316 -25.16 -13.57 -11.47
CA PHE A 316 -25.68 -12.34 -10.88
C PHE A 316 -25.82 -11.20 -11.89
N TYR A 317 -26.81 -10.35 -11.65
CA TYR A 317 -27.08 -9.14 -12.41
C TYR A 317 -27.36 -7.99 -11.47
N LEU A 318 -26.74 -6.83 -11.74
CA LEU A 318 -26.93 -5.63 -10.95
C LEU A 318 -28.41 -5.21 -11.01
N LYS A 319 -29.02 -4.96 -9.86
CA LYS A 319 -30.37 -4.41 -9.80
C LYS A 319 -30.39 -2.99 -10.37
N GLN A 320 -31.52 -2.62 -10.99
CA GLN A 320 -31.71 -1.27 -11.51
C GLN A 320 -31.50 -0.22 -10.41
N GLY A 321 -30.74 0.83 -10.73
CA GLY A 321 -30.46 1.93 -9.81
C GLY A 321 -29.47 1.61 -8.70
N LYS A 322 -28.82 0.43 -8.70
CA LYS A 322 -27.80 0.06 -7.72
C LYS A 322 -26.39 0.26 -8.26
N LEU A 323 -25.43 0.43 -7.33
CA LEU A 323 -24.00 0.54 -7.63
C LEU A 323 -23.33 -0.83 -7.56
N PRO A 324 -22.45 -1.18 -8.51
CA PRO A 324 -21.75 -2.46 -8.51
C PRO A 324 -20.56 -2.44 -7.53
N PHE A 325 -20.27 -3.59 -6.90
CA PHE A 325 -19.11 -3.71 -6.01
C PHE A 325 -18.34 -5.02 -6.14
N ILE A 326 -18.89 -6.04 -6.77
CA ILE A 326 -18.22 -7.34 -6.93
C ILE A 326 -17.05 -7.21 -7.90
N VAL A 327 -15.85 -7.57 -7.43
CA VAL A 327 -14.62 -7.63 -8.23
C VAL A 327 -14.07 -9.04 -8.17
N ILE A 328 -13.82 -9.64 -9.32
CA ILE A 328 -13.19 -10.95 -9.46
C ILE A 328 -11.79 -10.76 -10.04
N ASN A 329 -10.77 -11.08 -9.26
CA ASN A 329 -9.37 -10.93 -9.65
C ASN A 329 -8.79 -12.27 -10.14
N GLY A 330 -7.84 -12.20 -11.08
CA GLY A 330 -7.09 -13.36 -11.55
C GLY A 330 -7.89 -14.32 -12.44
N SER A 331 -9.06 -13.91 -12.90
CA SER A 331 -9.87 -14.67 -13.84
C SER A 331 -9.64 -14.15 -15.27
N TRP A 332 -9.44 -15.05 -16.21
CA TRP A 332 -9.39 -14.72 -17.64
C TRP A 332 -10.75 -14.22 -18.17
N ARG A 333 -11.86 -14.66 -17.52
CA ARG A 333 -13.23 -14.24 -17.84
C ARG A 333 -13.46 -12.75 -17.55
N TYR A 334 -12.76 -12.22 -16.52
CA TYR A 334 -12.92 -10.84 -16.03
C TYR A 334 -11.54 -10.17 -15.93
N PRO A 335 -10.94 -9.79 -17.06
CA PRO A 335 -9.59 -9.21 -17.07
C PRO A 335 -9.55 -7.82 -16.41
N SER A 336 -10.68 -7.11 -16.44
CA SER A 336 -10.81 -5.81 -15.78
C SER A 336 -11.01 -5.97 -14.27
N ARG A 337 -10.25 -5.20 -13.47
CA ARG A 337 -10.41 -5.12 -12.01
C ARG A 337 -11.48 -4.10 -11.60
N THR A 338 -12.48 -3.86 -12.44
CA THR A 338 -13.60 -2.97 -12.10
C THR A 338 -14.75 -3.76 -11.50
N PRO A 339 -15.58 -3.12 -10.67
CA PRO A 339 -16.82 -3.72 -10.19
C PRO A 339 -17.71 -4.18 -11.36
N LEU A 340 -18.18 -5.41 -11.27
CA LEU A 340 -18.98 -6.10 -12.31
C LEU A 340 -20.47 -5.82 -12.12
N LYS A 341 -21.15 -5.56 -13.22
CA LYS A 341 -22.62 -5.45 -13.27
C LYS A 341 -23.28 -6.81 -13.47
N SER A 342 -22.58 -7.74 -14.10
CA SER A 342 -23.07 -9.08 -14.40
C SER A 342 -21.94 -10.11 -14.30
N SER A 343 -22.28 -11.36 -14.05
CA SER A 343 -21.38 -12.49 -14.21
C SER A 343 -21.25 -12.94 -15.67
N ASP A 344 -22.05 -12.43 -16.60
CA ASP A 344 -21.92 -12.69 -18.01
C ASP A 344 -20.57 -12.22 -18.55
N VAL A 345 -20.07 -12.92 -19.53
CA VAL A 345 -18.76 -12.67 -20.14
C VAL A 345 -18.95 -12.00 -21.50
N LEU A 346 -18.14 -11.00 -21.79
CA LEU A 346 -18.09 -10.39 -23.11
C LEU A 346 -17.44 -11.35 -24.12
N ASP A 347 -18.12 -11.60 -25.22
CA ASP A 347 -17.57 -12.34 -26.34
C ASP A 347 -16.62 -11.49 -27.22
N GLU A 348 -16.10 -12.08 -28.29
CA GLU A 348 -15.19 -11.41 -29.22
C GLU A 348 -15.86 -10.22 -29.97
N ASN A 349 -17.19 -10.18 -30.04
CA ASN A 349 -17.97 -9.10 -30.65
C ASN A 349 -18.34 -8.01 -29.65
N GLY A 350 -18.02 -8.22 -28.34
CA GLY A 350 -18.37 -7.30 -27.25
C GLY A 350 -19.80 -7.47 -26.74
N GLU A 351 -20.47 -8.59 -27.07
CA GLU A 351 -21.80 -8.94 -26.54
C GLU A 351 -21.67 -9.78 -25.25
N TYR A 352 -22.60 -9.60 -24.32
CA TYR A 352 -22.67 -10.38 -23.09
C TYR A 352 -23.27 -11.76 -23.33
N CYS A 353 -22.54 -12.79 -22.91
CA CYS A 353 -22.93 -14.19 -23.06
C CYS A 353 -23.12 -14.84 -21.69
N GLU A 354 -24.20 -15.60 -21.53
CA GLU A 354 -24.51 -16.40 -20.33
C GLU A 354 -23.75 -17.72 -20.30
N TYR A 355 -23.19 -18.15 -21.41
CA TYR A 355 -22.44 -19.40 -21.59
C TYR A 355 -21.11 -19.13 -22.25
N ILE A 356 -20.10 -19.86 -21.82
CA ILE A 356 -18.76 -19.80 -22.41
C ILE A 356 -18.33 -21.19 -22.87
N ARG A 357 -17.45 -21.24 -23.87
CA ARG A 357 -16.75 -22.45 -24.25
C ARG A 357 -15.38 -22.46 -23.57
N THR A 358 -15.11 -23.51 -22.80
CA THR A 358 -13.82 -23.72 -22.12
C THR A 358 -12.73 -24.09 -23.13
N GLU A 359 -11.48 -24.08 -22.70
CA GLU A 359 -10.33 -24.55 -23.52
C GLU A 359 -10.48 -26.03 -23.92
N SER A 360 -11.17 -26.86 -23.10
CA SER A 360 -11.51 -28.25 -23.42
C SER A 360 -12.66 -28.38 -24.43
N GLY A 361 -13.32 -27.27 -24.82
CA GLY A 361 -14.44 -27.24 -25.74
C GLY A 361 -15.82 -27.49 -25.10
N GLU A 362 -15.86 -27.66 -23.80
CA GLU A 362 -17.11 -27.81 -23.03
C GLU A 362 -17.84 -26.47 -22.92
N ILE A 363 -19.18 -26.51 -22.89
CA ILE A 363 -19.99 -25.31 -22.65
C ILE A 363 -20.35 -25.24 -21.19
N GLU A 364 -19.95 -24.15 -20.54
CA GLU A 364 -20.28 -23.85 -19.15
C GLU A 364 -21.11 -22.59 -19.04
N ASP A 365 -21.98 -22.50 -18.06
CA ASP A 365 -22.64 -21.24 -17.72
C ASP A 365 -21.64 -20.24 -17.08
N THR A 366 -22.02 -18.97 -17.01
CA THR A 366 -21.19 -17.92 -16.43
C THR A 366 -21.37 -17.81 -14.91
N SER A 367 -21.79 -18.88 -14.23
CA SER A 367 -21.81 -18.90 -12.79
C SER A 367 -20.39 -18.77 -12.21
N VAL A 368 -20.30 -18.08 -11.09
CA VAL A 368 -19.06 -17.84 -10.36
C VAL A 368 -19.15 -18.36 -8.94
N VAL A 369 -18.02 -18.80 -8.41
CA VAL A 369 -17.89 -19.16 -7.01
C VAL A 369 -17.30 -17.98 -6.25
N LEU A 370 -18.02 -17.49 -5.26
CA LEU A 370 -17.62 -16.37 -4.41
C LEU A 370 -17.54 -16.83 -2.95
N THR A 371 -16.43 -16.49 -2.28
CA THR A 371 -16.34 -16.57 -0.82
C THR A 371 -16.52 -15.16 -0.26
N LEU A 372 -17.50 -14.97 0.58
CA LEU A 372 -17.95 -13.65 1.05
C LEU A 372 -17.97 -13.61 2.58
N THR A 373 -17.70 -12.44 3.16
CA THR A 373 -18.06 -12.15 4.55
C THR A 373 -19.58 -12.03 4.67
N CYS A 374 -20.11 -12.18 5.87
CA CYS A 374 -21.55 -11.93 6.11
C CYS A 374 -21.99 -10.53 5.66
N THR A 375 -21.13 -9.53 5.79
CA THR A 375 -21.40 -8.15 5.33
C THR A 375 -21.46 -8.05 3.81
N ASP A 376 -20.48 -8.64 3.10
CA ASP A 376 -20.49 -8.64 1.63
C ASP A 376 -21.64 -9.51 1.07
N TRP A 377 -22.02 -10.58 1.79
CA TRP A 377 -23.17 -11.41 1.42
C TRP A 377 -24.50 -10.62 1.48
N GLU A 378 -24.72 -9.84 2.54
CA GLU A 378 -25.88 -8.95 2.62
C GLU A 378 -25.85 -7.88 1.53
N LEU A 379 -24.70 -7.24 1.33
CA LEU A 379 -24.55 -6.21 0.30
C LEU A 379 -24.79 -6.80 -1.11
N LEU A 380 -24.37 -8.05 -1.37
CA LEU A 380 -24.67 -8.74 -2.62
C LEU A 380 -26.17 -8.90 -2.84
N GLN A 381 -26.90 -9.33 -1.82
CA GLN A 381 -28.34 -9.48 -1.88
C GLN A 381 -29.07 -8.12 -2.03
N GLU A 382 -28.53 -7.05 -1.42
CA GLU A 382 -29.07 -5.70 -1.57
C GLU A 382 -28.92 -5.16 -3.01
N HIS A 383 -27.79 -5.44 -3.67
CA HIS A 383 -27.39 -4.79 -4.92
C HIS A 383 -27.64 -5.64 -6.16
N TYR A 384 -27.70 -6.97 -6.07
CA TYR A 384 -27.79 -7.86 -7.22
C TYR A 384 -28.99 -8.81 -7.17
N ASN A 385 -29.51 -9.14 -8.34
CA ASN A 385 -30.37 -10.30 -8.55
C ASN A 385 -29.46 -11.52 -8.72
N LEU A 386 -29.70 -12.56 -7.93
CA LEU A 386 -28.94 -13.80 -7.95
C LEU A 386 -29.75 -14.86 -8.67
N ILE A 387 -29.13 -15.52 -9.64
CA ILE A 387 -29.74 -16.57 -10.46
C ILE A 387 -29.09 -17.90 -10.10
N ASP A 388 -29.89 -18.92 -9.83
CA ASP A 388 -29.46 -20.26 -9.46
C ASP A 388 -28.44 -20.26 -8.31
N CYS A 389 -28.68 -19.41 -7.33
CA CYS A 389 -27.77 -19.21 -6.21
C CYS A 389 -27.81 -20.42 -5.27
N GLN A 390 -26.65 -21.03 -5.10
CA GLN A 390 -26.43 -22.15 -4.18
C GLN A 390 -25.41 -21.77 -3.11
N ILE A 391 -25.74 -21.97 -1.84
CA ILE A 391 -24.75 -21.97 -0.77
C ILE A 391 -24.06 -23.33 -0.80
N LEU A 392 -22.75 -23.32 -1.07
CA LEU A 392 -21.95 -24.54 -1.12
C LEU A 392 -21.55 -25.01 0.29
N ASP A 393 -21.13 -24.05 1.09
CA ASP A 393 -20.69 -24.23 2.47
C ASP A 393 -20.49 -22.88 3.16
N TYR A 394 -20.25 -22.90 4.45
CA TYR A 394 -19.94 -21.72 5.25
C TYR A 394 -19.14 -22.07 6.50
N CYS A 395 -18.46 -21.08 7.07
CA CYS A 395 -17.84 -21.23 8.38
C CYS A 395 -18.26 -20.11 9.34
N VAL A 396 -18.32 -20.42 10.62
CA VAL A 396 -18.85 -19.55 11.67
C VAL A 396 -17.84 -19.36 12.78
N PHE A 397 -17.60 -18.12 13.13
CA PHE A 397 -16.78 -17.65 14.25
C PHE A 397 -17.65 -17.14 15.39
N LYS A 398 -17.12 -17.11 16.60
CA LYS A 398 -17.62 -16.20 17.63
C LYS A 398 -17.34 -14.76 17.19
N ALA A 399 -18.18 -13.83 17.61
CA ALA A 399 -18.00 -12.40 17.34
C ALA A 399 -17.75 -11.61 18.62
N LYS A 400 -16.83 -10.64 18.57
CA LYS A 400 -16.55 -9.69 19.66
C LYS A 400 -16.52 -8.28 19.12
N ILE A 401 -16.96 -7.32 19.93
CA ILE A 401 -16.83 -5.89 19.70
C ILE A 401 -15.73 -5.31 20.58
N GLY A 402 -15.11 -4.20 20.14
CA GLY A 402 -14.15 -3.45 20.96
C GLY A 402 -12.78 -4.08 21.12
N ILE A 403 -12.46 -5.13 20.36
CA ILE A 403 -11.16 -5.83 20.46
C ILE A 403 -9.96 -4.92 20.14
N PHE A 404 -10.17 -3.81 19.43
CA PHE A 404 -9.15 -2.82 19.06
C PHE A 404 -9.19 -1.53 19.88
N ASP A 405 -10.20 -1.33 20.74
CA ASP A 405 -10.48 -0.03 21.36
C ASP A 405 -9.28 0.53 22.13
N THR A 406 -8.62 -0.29 22.95
CA THR A 406 -7.43 0.16 23.71
C THR A 406 -6.36 0.77 22.80
N TYR A 407 -6.13 0.17 21.63
CA TYR A 407 -5.16 0.66 20.65
C TYR A 407 -5.68 1.90 19.91
N ILE A 408 -6.92 1.83 19.41
CA ILE A 408 -7.55 2.89 18.63
C ILE A 408 -7.71 4.15 19.48
N ASP A 409 -8.19 4.05 20.72
CA ASP A 409 -8.38 5.17 21.64
C ASP A 409 -7.06 5.85 21.99
N LYS A 410 -6.00 5.05 22.26
CA LYS A 410 -4.65 5.60 22.53
C LYS A 410 -4.19 6.50 21.37
N TYR A 411 -4.19 5.97 20.15
CA TYR A 411 -3.64 6.70 19.01
C TYR A 411 -4.58 7.80 18.49
N SER A 412 -5.89 7.65 18.64
CA SER A 412 -6.85 8.73 18.38
C SER A 412 -6.66 9.90 19.31
N LYS A 413 -6.52 9.64 20.62
CA LYS A 413 -6.23 10.66 21.61
C LYS A 413 -4.93 11.40 21.28
N ILE A 414 -3.85 10.67 21.00
CA ILE A 414 -2.57 11.27 20.62
C ILE A 414 -2.73 12.12 19.35
N LYS A 415 -3.44 11.62 18.32
CA LYS A 415 -3.70 12.37 17.07
C LYS A 415 -4.47 13.66 17.30
N LYS A 416 -5.47 13.65 18.20
CA LYS A 416 -6.31 14.82 18.52
C LYS A 416 -5.56 15.86 19.36
N GLU A 417 -4.82 15.42 20.37
CA GLU A 417 -4.18 16.29 21.37
C GLU A 417 -2.77 16.76 21.00
N SER A 418 -2.14 16.17 19.95
CA SER A 418 -0.77 16.47 19.57
C SER A 418 -0.67 17.17 18.23
N LYS A 419 0.48 17.86 18.01
CA LYS A 419 0.88 18.46 16.72
C LYS A 419 2.21 17.84 16.26
N GLY A 420 2.66 18.18 15.05
CA GLY A 420 3.95 17.78 14.51
C GLY A 420 4.16 16.26 14.47
N ALA A 421 5.38 15.82 14.78
CA ALA A 421 5.82 14.43 14.71
C ALA A 421 4.89 13.45 15.46
N LYS A 422 4.51 13.80 16.68
CA LYS A 422 3.67 12.94 17.53
C LYS A 422 2.30 12.66 16.88
N ARG A 423 1.68 13.69 16.27
CA ARG A 423 0.44 13.55 15.51
C ARG A 423 0.64 12.68 14.27
N GLN A 424 1.74 12.87 13.53
CA GLN A 424 2.03 12.09 12.32
C GLN A 424 2.28 10.61 12.62
N VAL A 425 3.05 10.31 13.66
CA VAL A 425 3.26 8.93 14.12
C VAL A 425 1.94 8.30 14.52
N ALA A 426 1.10 8.97 15.29
CA ALA A 426 -0.22 8.46 15.66
C ALA A 426 -1.12 8.18 14.44
N LYS A 427 -1.10 9.06 13.42
CA LYS A 427 -1.81 8.84 12.15
C LYS A 427 -1.29 7.60 11.42
N LEU A 428 0.03 7.39 11.38
CA LEU A 428 0.62 6.19 10.79
C LEU A 428 0.21 4.93 11.55
N PHE A 429 0.21 4.96 12.88
CA PHE A 429 -0.19 3.82 13.70
C PHE A 429 -1.67 3.46 13.46
N LEU A 430 -2.57 4.41 13.46
CA LEU A 430 -3.98 4.17 13.17
C LEU A 430 -4.18 3.50 11.80
N ASN A 431 -3.50 3.97 10.77
CA ASN A 431 -3.79 3.54 9.40
C ASN A 431 -3.05 2.25 8.97
N ASN A 432 -2.06 1.75 9.73
CA ASN A 432 -1.23 0.63 9.29
C ASN A 432 -1.47 -0.69 10.03
N LEU A 433 -2.23 -0.71 11.12
CA LEU A 433 -2.47 -1.94 11.87
C LEU A 433 -3.28 -2.97 11.06
N TYR A 434 -4.37 -2.54 10.40
CA TYR A 434 -5.27 -3.46 9.69
C TYR A 434 -4.56 -4.26 8.59
N GLY A 435 -3.65 -3.61 7.85
CA GLY A 435 -2.91 -4.26 6.76
C GLY A 435 -2.03 -5.42 7.25
N LYS A 436 -1.58 -5.34 8.51
CA LYS A 436 -0.80 -6.42 9.12
C LYS A 436 -1.65 -7.65 9.41
N MET A 437 -2.92 -7.47 9.79
CA MET A 437 -3.88 -8.58 9.99
C MET A 437 -4.16 -9.36 8.70
N ALA A 438 -4.05 -8.72 7.55
CA ALA A 438 -4.25 -9.36 6.25
C ALA A 438 -2.96 -9.98 5.65
N GLN A 439 -1.84 -9.97 6.36
CA GLN A 439 -0.57 -10.53 5.87
C GLN A 439 -0.74 -11.98 5.42
N SER A 440 -0.23 -12.30 4.22
CA SER A 440 -0.28 -13.64 3.62
C SER A 440 1.02 -14.43 3.85
N THR A 441 1.00 -15.70 3.45
CA THR A 441 2.18 -16.58 3.41
C THR A 441 3.22 -16.14 2.38
N ASN A 442 2.84 -15.32 1.39
CA ASN A 442 3.72 -14.90 0.31
C ASN A 442 4.98 -14.20 0.86
N SER A 443 6.12 -14.85 0.68
CA SER A 443 7.46 -14.40 1.02
C SER A 443 8.38 -14.35 -0.21
N SER A 444 7.79 -14.41 -1.42
CA SER A 444 8.54 -14.33 -2.68
C SER A 444 9.47 -13.13 -2.72
N PHE A 445 10.69 -13.34 -3.21
CA PHE A 445 11.77 -12.38 -3.13
C PHE A 445 12.62 -12.38 -4.41
N LYS A 446 13.46 -11.35 -4.55
CA LYS A 446 14.38 -11.20 -5.68
C LYS A 446 15.80 -11.53 -5.26
N ILE A 447 16.49 -12.29 -6.11
CA ILE A 447 17.94 -12.52 -6.02
C ILE A 447 18.63 -11.64 -7.07
N ALA A 448 19.60 -10.85 -6.64
CA ALA A 448 20.46 -10.04 -7.49
C ALA A 448 21.64 -10.87 -8.01
N ARG A 449 22.01 -10.63 -9.25
CA ARG A 449 23.25 -11.13 -9.88
C ARG A 449 23.88 -9.98 -10.63
N LEU A 450 25.21 -9.95 -10.64
CA LEU A 450 25.97 -9.00 -11.42
C LEU A 450 26.28 -9.61 -12.80
N SER A 451 25.88 -8.91 -13.87
CA SER A 451 26.19 -9.29 -15.26
C SER A 451 26.75 -8.07 -15.97
N ASP A 452 28.02 -8.15 -16.36
CA ASP A 452 28.76 -7.03 -16.98
C ASP A 452 28.73 -5.73 -16.15
N GLY A 453 28.78 -5.86 -14.83
CA GLY A 453 28.71 -4.75 -13.89
C GLY A 453 27.29 -4.18 -13.65
N VAL A 454 26.26 -4.78 -14.27
CA VAL A 454 24.87 -4.37 -14.13
C VAL A 454 24.11 -5.34 -13.24
N LEU A 455 23.35 -4.83 -12.26
CA LEU A 455 22.48 -5.64 -11.42
C LEU A 455 21.29 -6.18 -12.23
N LYS A 456 21.11 -7.49 -12.21
CA LYS A 456 19.93 -8.19 -12.73
C LYS A 456 19.25 -8.96 -11.62
N PHE A 457 17.94 -8.99 -11.63
CA PHE A 457 17.13 -9.62 -10.57
C PHE A 457 16.32 -10.79 -11.13
N THR A 458 16.33 -11.91 -10.41
CA THR A 458 15.45 -13.06 -10.65
C THR A 458 14.52 -13.23 -9.45
N THR A 459 13.24 -13.50 -9.71
CA THR A 459 12.26 -13.72 -8.64
C THR A 459 12.22 -15.18 -8.24
N GLN A 460 12.32 -15.44 -6.94
CA GLN A 460 12.09 -16.74 -6.32
C GLN A 460 10.71 -16.74 -5.68
N LYS A 461 9.89 -17.75 -6.02
CA LYS A 461 8.58 -17.93 -5.38
C LYS A 461 8.77 -18.62 -4.05
N ALA A 462 8.20 -18.03 -3.00
CA ALA A 462 8.18 -18.60 -1.66
C ALA A 462 6.87 -18.28 -0.96
N ASN A 463 6.37 -19.23 -0.17
CA ASN A 463 5.14 -19.12 0.59
C ASN A 463 5.33 -19.68 2.02
N ASP A 464 6.48 -19.41 2.63
CA ASP A 464 6.91 -19.91 3.93
C ASP A 464 6.74 -18.89 5.07
N ARG A 465 6.25 -17.68 4.74
CA ARG A 465 5.92 -16.69 5.75
C ARG A 465 4.69 -17.13 6.55
N LYS A 466 4.79 -17.03 7.87
CA LYS A 466 3.61 -17.22 8.72
C LYS A 466 2.56 -16.14 8.44
N PRO A 467 1.33 -16.50 8.06
CA PRO A 467 0.27 -15.52 7.82
C PRO A 467 -0.20 -14.90 9.13
N MET A 468 -0.96 -13.81 9.04
CA MET A 468 -1.68 -13.24 10.17
C MET A 468 -3.16 -13.65 10.11
N TYR A 469 -3.94 -13.26 11.13
CA TYR A 469 -5.32 -13.66 11.30
C TYR A 469 -6.24 -12.99 10.28
N ILE A 470 -6.33 -13.59 9.08
CA ILE A 470 -7.05 -13.06 7.91
C ILE A 470 -8.55 -12.78 8.14
N PRO A 471 -9.29 -13.50 9.04
CA PRO A 471 -10.69 -13.19 9.27
C PRO A 471 -10.93 -11.73 9.63
N ILE A 472 -10.07 -11.13 10.45
CA ILE A 472 -10.12 -9.71 10.81
C ILE A 472 -9.85 -8.82 9.59
N GLY A 473 -8.82 -9.12 8.80
CA GLY A 473 -8.50 -8.32 7.61
C GLY A 473 -9.67 -8.26 6.63
N SER A 474 -10.32 -9.41 6.38
CA SER A 474 -11.51 -9.49 5.52
C SER A 474 -12.70 -8.73 6.11
N ALA A 475 -12.93 -8.83 7.42
CA ALA A 475 -14.03 -8.13 8.08
C ALA A 475 -13.87 -6.60 8.04
N ILE A 476 -12.66 -6.06 8.35
CA ILE A 476 -12.40 -4.62 8.33
C ILE A 476 -12.67 -4.04 6.95
N THR A 477 -12.11 -4.64 5.90
CA THR A 477 -12.29 -4.13 4.54
C THR A 477 -13.71 -4.29 4.03
N SER A 478 -14.42 -5.33 4.45
CA SER A 478 -15.83 -5.56 4.11
C SER A 478 -16.74 -4.50 4.74
N TYR A 479 -16.59 -4.22 6.04
CA TYR A 479 -17.31 -3.14 6.71
C TYR A 479 -17.00 -1.78 6.06
N SER A 480 -15.75 -1.53 5.72
CA SER A 480 -15.32 -0.29 5.06
C SER A 480 -15.99 -0.12 3.70
N ARG A 481 -16.03 -1.18 2.86
CA ARG A 481 -16.75 -1.16 1.57
C ARG A 481 -18.23 -0.86 1.75
N ALA A 482 -18.89 -1.58 2.67
CA ALA A 482 -20.32 -1.39 2.93
C ALA A 482 -20.63 0.02 3.39
N PHE A 483 -19.78 0.61 4.25
CA PHE A 483 -19.92 1.98 4.74
C PHE A 483 -19.87 2.99 3.60
N THR A 484 -18.84 2.92 2.74
CA THR A 484 -18.67 3.86 1.62
C THR A 484 -19.73 3.65 0.54
N ILE A 485 -20.03 2.40 0.17
CA ILE A 485 -21.03 2.09 -0.88
C ILE A 485 -22.41 2.59 -0.48
N ARG A 486 -22.83 2.40 0.76
CA ARG A 486 -24.16 2.83 1.23
C ARG A 486 -24.30 4.36 1.19
N ALA A 487 -23.23 5.10 1.52
CA ALA A 487 -23.21 6.55 1.37
C ALA A 487 -23.28 6.97 -0.11
N ALA A 488 -22.45 6.35 -0.96
CA ALA A 488 -22.47 6.59 -2.41
C ALA A 488 -23.85 6.29 -3.03
N GLN A 489 -24.48 5.17 -2.63
CA GLN A 489 -25.80 4.76 -3.13
C GLN A 489 -26.90 5.76 -2.81
N LYS A 490 -26.84 6.42 -1.65
CA LYS A 490 -27.79 7.49 -1.26
C LYS A 490 -27.75 8.71 -2.17
N ASN A 491 -26.60 8.94 -2.82
CA ASN A 491 -26.34 10.05 -3.71
C ASN A 491 -26.38 9.65 -5.20
N PHE A 492 -26.64 8.38 -5.53
CA PHE A 492 -26.72 7.91 -6.91
C PHE A 492 -28.15 7.89 -7.40
N HIS A 493 -28.46 8.78 -8.33
CA HIS A 493 -29.79 8.96 -8.91
C HIS A 493 -29.90 8.47 -10.36
N GLY A 494 -28.81 7.95 -10.93
CA GLY A 494 -28.73 7.49 -12.32
C GLY A 494 -27.55 8.11 -13.08
N VAL A 495 -27.24 7.54 -14.24
CA VAL A 495 -26.07 7.96 -15.04
C VAL A 495 -26.27 9.38 -15.62
N GLY A 496 -27.51 9.73 -16.01
CA GLY A 496 -27.86 11.05 -16.57
C GLY A 496 -28.11 12.13 -15.51
N GLU A 497 -28.24 11.73 -14.25
CA GLU A 497 -28.64 12.62 -13.16
C GLU A 497 -27.43 13.13 -12.38
N ARG A 498 -27.60 14.30 -11.75
CA ARG A 498 -26.63 14.82 -10.76
C ARG A 498 -26.58 13.89 -9.55
N GLY A 499 -25.44 13.85 -8.88
CA GLY A 499 -25.25 13.03 -7.69
C GLY A 499 -23.88 12.37 -7.68
N PHE A 500 -23.81 11.15 -7.20
CA PHE A 500 -22.56 10.40 -7.08
C PHE A 500 -21.88 10.16 -8.45
N ILE A 501 -20.56 10.40 -8.49
CA ILE A 501 -19.72 10.22 -9.69
C ILE A 501 -18.66 9.16 -9.45
N TYR A 502 -17.92 9.28 -8.32
CA TYR A 502 -16.70 8.51 -8.09
C TYR A 502 -16.49 8.21 -6.60
N ALA A 503 -15.88 7.07 -6.32
CA ALA A 503 -15.39 6.72 -4.97
C ALA A 503 -13.97 6.17 -5.04
N ASP A 504 -13.18 6.46 -4.01
CA ASP A 504 -11.85 5.89 -3.79
C ASP A 504 -11.65 5.48 -2.33
N THR A 505 -12.09 4.27 -2.00
CA THR A 505 -11.91 3.64 -0.68
C THR A 505 -12.64 4.36 0.46
N ASP A 506 -12.22 5.54 0.83
CA ASP A 506 -12.70 6.36 1.96
C ASP A 506 -13.35 7.68 1.53
N SER A 507 -13.45 7.94 0.24
CA SER A 507 -14.06 9.15 -0.30
C SER A 507 -15.19 8.87 -1.29
N ILE A 508 -16.16 9.81 -1.34
CA ILE A 508 -17.17 9.91 -2.39
C ILE A 508 -17.11 11.31 -3.02
N HIS A 509 -17.29 11.36 -4.33
CA HIS A 509 -17.25 12.59 -5.14
C HIS A 509 -18.61 12.75 -5.82
N CYS A 510 -19.25 13.88 -5.59
CA CYS A 510 -20.60 14.16 -6.09
C CYS A 510 -20.66 15.53 -6.75
N ASP A 511 -21.38 15.65 -7.88
CA ASP A 511 -21.68 16.93 -8.51
C ASP A 511 -22.92 17.59 -7.86
N LEU A 512 -22.90 17.62 -6.52
CA LEU A 512 -23.93 18.20 -5.67
C LEU A 512 -23.35 19.37 -4.87
N PRO A 513 -24.20 20.33 -4.44
CA PRO A 513 -23.83 21.23 -3.38
C PRO A 513 -23.59 20.45 -2.07
N PRO A 514 -22.70 20.91 -1.18
CA PRO A 514 -22.41 20.22 0.08
C PRO A 514 -23.65 19.89 0.92
N ALA A 515 -24.62 20.80 0.96
CA ALA A 515 -25.86 20.64 1.72
C ALA A 515 -26.82 19.57 1.17
N GLU A 516 -26.65 19.15 -0.07
CA GLU A 516 -27.48 18.14 -0.74
C GLU A 516 -26.90 16.72 -0.64
N VAL A 517 -25.68 16.55 -0.14
CA VAL A 517 -25.07 15.21 0.03
C VAL A 517 -25.76 14.48 1.18
N GLN A 518 -26.30 13.31 0.89
CA GLN A 518 -27.10 12.52 1.81
C GLN A 518 -26.35 11.31 2.38
N GLY A 519 -26.85 10.80 3.51
CA GLY A 519 -26.37 9.55 4.11
C GLY A 519 -24.96 9.64 4.71
N ILE A 520 -24.49 10.85 4.99
CA ILE A 520 -23.21 11.12 5.66
C ILE A 520 -23.48 11.99 6.90
N GLU A 521 -22.82 11.67 7.99
CA GLU A 521 -22.75 12.49 9.18
C GLU A 521 -21.46 13.29 9.15
N ILE A 522 -21.57 14.63 9.21
CA ILE A 522 -20.42 15.51 9.07
C ILE A 522 -19.86 15.85 10.45
N HIS A 523 -18.59 15.50 10.66
CA HIS A 523 -17.83 15.94 11.83
C HIS A 523 -16.33 16.04 11.46
N PRO A 524 -15.58 17.05 11.93
CA PRO A 524 -14.20 17.28 11.46
C PRO A 524 -13.22 16.19 11.88
N VAL A 525 -13.45 15.44 12.96
CA VAL A 525 -12.47 14.52 13.53
C VAL A 525 -13.04 13.20 14.07
N ASP A 526 -14.34 13.07 14.31
CA ASP A 526 -14.91 11.88 14.96
C ASP A 526 -14.96 10.69 14.01
N PHE A 527 -14.84 9.49 14.59
CA PHE A 527 -14.95 8.25 13.85
C PHE A 527 -16.35 8.03 13.31
N CYS A 528 -16.45 7.23 12.25
CA CYS A 528 -17.69 6.94 11.53
C CYS A 528 -18.38 8.17 10.93
N CYS A 529 -17.73 9.33 10.99
CA CYS A 529 -18.17 10.57 10.40
C CYS A 529 -17.34 10.95 9.18
N TRP A 530 -17.91 11.80 8.37
CA TRP A 530 -17.30 12.33 7.15
C TRP A 530 -16.87 13.78 7.36
N LYS A 531 -15.87 14.21 6.63
CA LYS A 531 -15.54 15.63 6.42
C LYS A 531 -15.77 16.00 4.97
N LEU A 532 -16.15 17.22 4.72
CA LEU A 532 -16.21 17.79 3.38
C LEU A 532 -14.82 18.27 3.04
N GLU A 533 -14.02 17.40 2.40
CA GLU A 533 -12.60 17.63 2.18
C GLU A 533 -12.35 18.75 1.17
N ASN A 534 -13.00 18.66 -0.01
CA ASN A 534 -12.82 19.64 -1.07
C ASN A 534 -14.16 20.07 -1.66
N TYR A 535 -14.28 21.37 -2.02
CA TYR A 535 -15.25 21.85 -3.00
C TYR A 535 -14.50 22.23 -4.27
N TRP A 536 -15.06 21.88 -5.40
CA TRP A 536 -14.47 22.14 -6.71
C TRP A 536 -15.50 22.74 -7.67
N ASP A 537 -15.02 23.61 -8.56
CA ASP A 537 -15.82 24.24 -9.62
C ASP A 537 -15.64 23.57 -10.99
N LYS A 538 -14.62 22.71 -11.14
CA LYS A 538 -14.42 21.85 -12.29
C LYS A 538 -13.78 20.53 -11.85
N ALA A 539 -14.20 19.42 -12.47
CA ALA A 539 -13.56 18.12 -12.26
C ALA A 539 -13.70 17.22 -13.48
N ILE A 540 -12.79 16.28 -13.62
CA ILE A 540 -12.84 15.18 -14.58
C ILE A 540 -12.42 13.87 -13.90
N PHE A 541 -13.19 12.81 -14.08
CA PHE A 541 -12.91 11.47 -13.57
C PHE A 541 -12.70 10.53 -14.76
N VAL A 542 -11.48 10.01 -14.91
CA VAL A 542 -11.11 9.19 -16.09
C VAL A 542 -11.30 7.71 -15.79
N ARG A 543 -10.79 7.28 -14.65
CA ARG A 543 -10.86 5.89 -14.15
C ARG A 543 -10.47 5.82 -12.68
N ALA A 544 -10.49 4.62 -12.10
CA ALA A 544 -10.01 4.38 -10.74
C ALA A 544 -8.63 5.02 -10.52
N LYS A 545 -8.51 5.83 -9.46
CA LYS A 545 -7.28 6.55 -9.05
C LYS A 545 -6.70 7.51 -10.11
N THR A 546 -7.55 8.01 -11.03
CA THR A 546 -7.15 8.94 -12.10
C THR A 546 -8.23 9.99 -12.32
N TYR A 547 -8.06 11.17 -11.72
CA TYR A 547 -8.98 12.29 -11.80
C TYR A 547 -8.29 13.63 -11.51
N ILE A 548 -8.94 14.72 -11.87
CA ILE A 548 -8.56 16.09 -11.52
C ILE A 548 -9.76 16.83 -10.96
N GLU A 549 -9.53 17.59 -9.89
CA GLU A 549 -10.44 18.57 -9.32
C GLU A 549 -9.78 19.94 -9.33
N HIS A 550 -10.46 20.98 -9.79
CA HIS A 550 -10.07 22.35 -9.57
C HIS A 550 -10.69 22.82 -8.25
N THR A 551 -9.91 22.67 -7.19
CA THR A 551 -10.32 22.84 -5.80
C THR A 551 -10.41 24.34 -5.46
N THR A 552 -11.52 24.74 -4.85
CA THR A 552 -11.78 26.14 -4.42
C THR A 552 -11.90 26.27 -2.91
N HIS A 553 -12.20 25.16 -2.20
CA HIS A 553 -12.26 25.11 -0.73
C HIS A 553 -11.65 23.80 -0.23
N GLU A 554 -10.95 23.88 0.89
CA GLU A 554 -10.45 22.72 1.66
C GLU A 554 -11.03 22.76 3.08
N ASP A 555 -11.50 21.61 3.58
CA ASP A 555 -12.10 21.46 4.91
C ASP A 555 -13.17 22.55 5.21
N GLY A 556 -13.91 22.99 4.18
CA GLY A 556 -14.94 24.00 4.24
C GLY A 556 -14.45 25.46 4.12
N GLU A 557 -13.15 25.70 4.15
CA GLU A 557 -12.55 27.02 4.04
C GLU A 557 -12.12 27.34 2.60
N LYS A 558 -12.35 28.58 2.17
CA LYS A 558 -11.95 29.04 0.84
C LYS A 558 -10.43 29.11 0.74
N VAL A 559 -9.87 28.49 -0.32
CA VAL A 559 -8.46 28.52 -0.64
C VAL A 559 -8.19 29.24 -1.97
N ASN A 560 -6.93 29.57 -2.24
CA ASN A 560 -6.54 29.98 -3.59
C ASN A 560 -6.75 28.78 -4.53
N PRO A 561 -7.56 28.89 -5.59
CA PRO A 561 -7.91 27.74 -6.43
C PRO A 561 -6.68 27.07 -7.05
N TYR A 562 -6.69 25.73 -7.07
CA TYR A 562 -5.62 24.93 -7.65
C TYR A 562 -6.14 23.60 -8.22
N TYR A 563 -5.36 22.98 -9.12
CA TYR A 563 -5.69 21.66 -9.65
C TYR A 563 -5.13 20.55 -8.77
N LEU A 564 -6.01 19.78 -8.15
CA LEU A 564 -5.68 18.54 -7.45
C LEU A 564 -5.61 17.39 -8.46
N ILE A 565 -4.41 17.00 -8.87
CA ILE A 565 -4.19 15.92 -9.85
C ILE A 565 -3.91 14.60 -9.11
N LYS A 566 -4.84 13.66 -9.21
CA LYS A 566 -4.67 12.28 -8.74
C LYS A 566 -4.55 11.36 -9.95
N CYS A 567 -3.40 10.74 -10.10
CA CYS A 567 -3.16 9.78 -11.18
C CYS A 567 -2.18 8.70 -10.68
N ALA A 568 -2.66 7.47 -10.59
CA ALA A 568 -1.84 6.36 -10.14
C ALA A 568 -0.62 6.15 -11.05
N GLY A 569 0.58 6.14 -10.46
CA GLY A 569 1.85 5.98 -11.18
C GLY A 569 2.40 7.26 -11.81
N MET A 570 1.69 8.38 -11.78
CA MET A 570 2.20 9.67 -12.24
C MET A 570 3.14 10.27 -11.20
N SER A 571 4.38 10.57 -11.61
CA SER A 571 5.38 11.17 -10.76
C SER A 571 5.02 12.60 -10.34
N LYS A 572 5.69 13.11 -9.32
CA LYS A 572 5.52 14.50 -8.88
C LYS A 572 5.86 15.47 -10.00
N GLY A 573 7.00 15.30 -10.70
CA GLY A 573 7.42 16.15 -11.82
C GLY A 573 6.39 16.17 -12.95
N ALA A 574 5.88 15.01 -13.38
CA ALA A 574 4.84 14.96 -14.42
C ALA A 574 3.54 15.65 -13.99
N LYS A 575 3.15 15.56 -12.70
CA LYS A 575 1.99 16.30 -12.18
C LYS A 575 2.21 17.80 -12.19
N GLU A 576 3.39 18.25 -11.78
CA GLU A 576 3.76 19.67 -11.80
C GLU A 576 3.78 20.22 -13.22
N ASN A 577 4.36 19.48 -14.17
CA ASN A 577 4.37 19.86 -15.58
C ASN A 577 2.95 19.96 -16.15
N PHE A 578 2.10 18.95 -15.93
CA PHE A 578 0.72 19.00 -16.40
C PHE A 578 -0.09 20.12 -15.73
N ASN A 579 0.13 20.35 -14.43
CA ASN A 579 -0.47 21.49 -13.73
C ASN A 579 -0.07 22.84 -14.36
N ASN A 580 1.20 23.01 -14.71
CA ASN A 580 1.66 24.22 -15.39
C ASN A 580 1.01 24.40 -16.78
N MET A 581 0.85 23.31 -17.54
CA MET A 581 0.14 23.33 -18.81
C MET A 581 -1.35 23.72 -18.65
N LEU A 582 -2.02 23.27 -17.58
CA LEU A 582 -3.39 23.69 -17.26
C LEU A 582 -3.48 25.15 -16.89
N ILE A 583 -2.51 25.68 -16.13
CA ILE A 583 -2.47 27.08 -15.69
C ILE A 583 -2.14 28.01 -16.88
N SER A 584 -1.21 27.62 -17.75
CA SER A 584 -0.81 28.40 -18.94
C SER A 584 -1.86 28.37 -20.06
N GLY A 585 -2.78 27.40 -20.01
CA GLY A 585 -3.77 27.17 -21.08
C GLY A 585 -3.24 26.35 -22.26
N GLU A 586 -2.04 25.77 -22.16
CA GLU A 586 -1.50 24.82 -23.14
C GLU A 586 -2.26 23.50 -23.16
N ALA A 587 -2.86 23.13 -22.01
CA ALA A 587 -3.74 21.98 -21.88
C ALA A 587 -5.05 22.36 -21.21
N SER A 588 -6.07 21.55 -21.43
CA SER A 588 -7.38 21.64 -20.79
C SER A 588 -7.68 20.35 -20.02
N LEU A 589 -8.72 20.35 -19.17
CA LEU A 589 -9.14 19.15 -18.46
C LEU A 589 -9.50 17.98 -19.41
N THR A 590 -9.98 18.27 -20.62
CA THR A 590 -10.34 17.23 -21.63
C THR A 590 -9.12 16.50 -22.20
N ASP A 591 -7.93 17.06 -22.02
CA ASP A 591 -6.67 16.41 -22.43
C ASP A 591 -6.22 15.38 -21.41
N PHE A 592 -6.76 15.45 -20.17
CA PHE A 592 -6.51 14.45 -19.14
C PHE A 592 -7.33 13.18 -19.38
N LYS A 593 -6.83 12.35 -20.28
CA LYS A 593 -7.49 11.10 -20.74
C LYS A 593 -6.46 10.01 -21.03
N VAL A 594 -6.94 8.81 -21.30
CA VAL A 594 -6.09 7.71 -21.77
C VAL A 594 -5.35 8.16 -23.05
N GLY A 595 -4.04 7.91 -23.05
CA GLY A 595 -3.14 8.36 -24.12
C GLY A 595 -2.39 9.66 -23.81
N LEU A 596 -2.78 10.43 -22.78
CA LEU A 596 -2.02 11.61 -22.35
C LEU A 596 -0.57 11.23 -22.05
N GLU A 597 0.37 11.99 -22.59
CA GLU A 597 1.79 11.90 -22.35
C GLU A 597 2.29 13.21 -21.72
N VAL A 598 3.07 13.09 -20.63
CA VAL A 598 3.61 14.25 -19.90
C VAL A 598 5.03 13.94 -19.45
N ASP A 599 5.96 14.85 -19.71
CA ASP A 599 7.36 14.74 -19.28
C ASP A 599 7.51 14.94 -17.77
N GLY A 600 8.69 14.58 -17.24
CA GLY A 600 9.02 14.73 -15.82
C GLY A 600 8.81 13.45 -14.99
N LYS A 601 8.77 12.31 -15.64
CA LYS A 601 8.84 11.02 -14.95
C LYS A 601 10.30 10.57 -14.87
N LEU A 602 10.78 10.30 -13.65
CA LEU A 602 12.08 9.68 -13.42
C LEU A 602 11.91 8.16 -13.34
N LEU A 603 12.61 7.45 -14.21
CA LEU A 603 12.62 5.98 -14.25
C LEU A 603 13.98 5.46 -13.75
N PRO A 604 14.02 4.63 -12.68
CA PRO A 604 15.26 3.99 -12.27
C PRO A 604 15.68 2.93 -13.28
N LYS A 605 16.85 3.12 -13.88
CA LYS A 605 17.48 2.20 -14.83
C LYS A 605 18.76 1.63 -14.20
N GLN A 606 18.88 0.30 -14.17
CA GLN A 606 20.12 -0.34 -13.75
C GLN A 606 21.17 -0.18 -14.85
N ILE A 607 22.33 0.38 -14.51
CA ILE A 607 23.49 0.51 -15.36
C ILE A 607 24.73 -0.02 -14.61
N LYS A 608 25.91 0.03 -15.22
CA LYS A 608 27.15 -0.36 -14.51
C LYS A 608 27.35 0.50 -13.27
N GLY A 609 27.64 -0.12 -12.15
CA GLY A 609 27.91 0.54 -10.88
C GLY A 609 26.68 0.82 -10.01
N GLY A 610 25.46 0.88 -10.55
CA GLY A 610 24.27 1.15 -9.75
C GLY A 610 23.03 1.52 -10.54
N THR A 611 22.22 2.42 -10.00
CA THR A 611 20.95 2.92 -10.57
C THR A 611 21.09 4.35 -11.05
N LEU A 612 20.70 4.61 -12.30
CA LEU A 612 20.53 5.94 -12.85
C LEU A 612 19.04 6.30 -12.90
N LEU A 613 18.68 7.52 -12.49
CA LEU A 613 17.34 8.06 -12.71
C LEU A 613 17.30 8.74 -14.08
N VAL A 614 16.56 8.16 -15.02
CA VAL A 614 16.46 8.68 -16.39
C VAL A 614 15.13 9.41 -16.52
N GLU A 615 15.17 10.63 -17.05
CA GLU A 615 13.97 11.35 -17.39
C GLU A 615 13.24 10.67 -18.54
N THR A 616 11.93 10.55 -18.41
CA THR A 616 11.06 9.94 -19.41
C THR A 616 9.67 10.55 -19.32
N THR A 617 8.86 10.24 -20.30
CA THR A 617 7.46 10.67 -20.39
C THR A 617 6.56 9.72 -19.61
N PHE A 618 5.66 10.26 -18.80
CA PHE A 618 4.56 9.51 -18.22
C PHE A 618 3.43 9.37 -19.23
N LYS A 619 2.83 8.19 -19.32
CA LYS A 619 1.68 7.94 -20.20
C LYS A 619 0.51 7.36 -19.41
N ILE A 620 -0.71 7.87 -19.63
CA ILE A 620 -1.95 7.26 -19.14
C ILE A 620 -2.31 6.10 -20.08
N HIS A 621 -2.02 4.87 -19.66
CA HIS A 621 -2.34 3.69 -20.44
C HIS A 621 -3.83 3.32 -20.37
N PRO A 622 -4.41 2.60 -21.37
CA PRO A 622 -5.70 1.96 -21.23
C PRO A 622 -5.78 1.07 -19.98
N LYS A 623 -6.98 0.77 -19.50
CA LYS A 623 -7.18 -0.28 -18.49
C LYS A 623 -6.66 -1.61 -19.08
N LYS A 624 -5.82 -2.31 -18.32
CA LYS A 624 -5.49 -3.71 -18.60
C LYS A 624 -6.60 -4.58 -18.05
#